data_ce4f77604de8bfbfa7fa6b344bc25101
#
_entry.id   ce4f77604de8bfbfa7fa6b344bc25101
#
_cell.length_a   1.000
_cell.length_b   1.000
_cell.length_c   1.000
_cell.angle_alpha   90.00
_cell.angle_beta   90.00
_cell.angle_gamma   90.00
#
_symmetry.space_group_name_H-M   'P 1'
#
loop_
_entity.id
_entity.type
_entity.pdbx_description
1 polymer ?
#
loop_
_entity_poly.entity_id
_entity_poly.type
_entity_poly.pdbx_seq_one_letter_code
_entity_poly.pdbx_strand_id
1 'polypeptide(L)'
;EILIGLVGSEMCIRDSSFSVPAPYSDLSYLPELSWDAAHQKQTYQPGEYDRLSLNTYSFNDRTVLAGAEEETAALLEAGRDPGLGVRSLQARSITGQGVNVAIIDQPLLTDHPEISDAIVDYYDAGGYTDEGTMHGPAVASILAGKTIGVAPGAHIYYAVTPGTADSRPYADALHYILALNDTLPESEKIRAVSVSANPGNANFFENAGLWQAALSDAEDAGLLVLTVQGASAGSARFVPGLAAFDPAQRDNPAACRMGQPGAFLITPLARKNPNYV
;
A
#
# COMPACT_ATOMS: atom_id res chain seq x y z
N GLU A 1 14.91 -64.52 16.87
CA GLU A 1 15.15 -63.24 17.56
C GLU A 1 15.17 -62.11 16.52
N ILE A 2 14.09 -61.41 16.47
CA ILE A 2 13.97 -60.25 15.58
C ILE A 2 14.11 -59.01 16.48
N LEU A 3 15.24 -58.35 16.37
CA LEU A 3 15.41 -57.02 16.94
C LEU A 3 14.66 -56.02 16.07
N ILE A 4 13.52 -55.56 16.57
CA ILE A 4 12.84 -54.38 16.03
C ILE A 4 13.59 -53.16 16.57
N GLY A 5 14.42 -52.55 15.72
CA GLY A 5 15.03 -51.28 16.01
C GLY A 5 13.93 -50.20 16.07
N LEU A 6 13.73 -49.65 17.23
CA LEU A 6 13.03 -48.38 17.42
C LEU A 6 13.81 -47.32 16.64
N VAL A 7 13.28 -46.94 15.50
CA VAL A 7 13.67 -45.68 14.87
C VAL A 7 13.17 -44.59 15.80
N GLY A 8 14.09 -44.04 16.60
CA GLY A 8 13.83 -42.89 17.38
C GLY A 8 13.43 -41.75 16.44
N SER A 9 12.23 -41.25 16.62
CA SER A 9 11.90 -39.91 16.16
C SER A 9 12.93 -38.97 16.78
N GLU A 10 13.93 -38.61 16.01
CA GLU A 10 14.74 -37.44 16.33
C GLU A 10 13.77 -36.28 16.29
N MET A 11 13.23 -36.01 17.46
CA MET A 11 12.69 -34.71 17.77
C MET A 11 13.86 -33.74 17.60
N CYS A 12 13.96 -33.11 16.43
CA CYS A 12 14.83 -31.99 16.23
C CYS A 12 14.41 -30.97 17.29
N ILE A 13 14.99 -31.04 18.45
CA ILE A 13 15.09 -29.92 19.35
C ILE A 13 15.87 -28.89 18.53
N ARG A 14 15.15 -28.00 17.88
CA ARG A 14 15.76 -26.77 17.44
C ARG A 14 16.28 -26.09 18.71
N ASP A 15 17.54 -26.27 18.94
CA ASP A 15 18.33 -25.41 19.82
C ASP A 15 18.52 -24.08 19.06
N SER A 16 17.39 -23.48 18.71
CA SER A 16 17.34 -22.10 18.30
C SER A 16 17.31 -21.32 19.61
N SER A 17 18.44 -20.76 19.96
CA SER A 17 18.46 -19.58 20.82
C SER A 17 17.48 -18.58 20.18
N PHE A 18 16.23 -18.58 20.63
CA PHE A 18 15.23 -17.60 20.21
C PHE A 18 15.78 -16.25 20.65
N SER A 19 16.37 -15.54 19.71
CA SER A 19 16.67 -14.14 19.96
C SER A 19 15.36 -13.37 19.85
N VAL A 20 15.00 -12.64 20.89
CA VAL A 20 13.89 -11.72 20.86
C VAL A 20 14.02 -10.82 19.64
N PRO A 21 12.99 -10.73 18.78
CA PRO A 21 13.04 -9.87 17.60
C PRO A 21 13.43 -8.43 17.96
N ALA A 22 14.34 -7.87 17.20
CA ALA A 22 14.73 -6.47 17.37
C ALA A 22 13.55 -5.53 17.07
N PRO A 23 13.53 -4.31 17.61
CA PRO A 23 12.60 -3.28 17.16
C PRO A 23 12.55 -3.18 15.63
N TYR A 24 11.35 -2.94 15.08
CA TYR A 24 11.06 -2.89 13.63
C TYR A 24 11.12 -4.22 12.88
N SER A 25 11.21 -5.35 13.59
CA SER A 25 11.09 -6.66 12.96
C SER A 25 9.67 -6.91 12.43
N ASP A 26 9.59 -7.65 11.33
CA ASP A 26 8.34 -8.15 10.79
C ASP A 26 8.01 -9.51 11.42
N LEU A 27 6.92 -9.56 12.15
CA LEU A 27 6.37 -10.75 12.81
C LEU A 27 5.13 -11.28 12.09
N SER A 28 4.82 -10.76 10.90
CA SER A 28 3.67 -11.18 10.12
C SER A 28 3.78 -12.65 9.76
N TYR A 29 2.71 -13.40 10.01
CA TYR A 29 2.61 -14.76 9.52
C TYR A 29 2.07 -14.76 8.10
N LEU A 30 2.92 -15.14 7.15
CA LEU A 30 2.56 -15.33 5.74
C LEU A 30 2.66 -16.83 5.46
N PRO A 31 1.57 -17.61 5.60
CA PRO A 31 1.60 -19.01 5.26
C PRO A 31 1.91 -19.16 3.77
N GLU A 32 2.81 -20.08 3.42
CA GLU A 32 2.93 -20.56 2.05
C GLU A 32 1.56 -21.03 1.58
N LEU A 33 1.25 -20.78 0.29
CA LEU A 33 -0.04 -21.02 -0.33
C LEU A 33 -0.50 -22.47 -0.21
N SER A 34 -1.00 -22.84 0.97
CA SER A 34 -1.77 -24.07 1.16
C SER A 34 -3.23 -23.70 1.42
N TRP A 35 -4.14 -24.50 0.90
CA TRP A 35 -5.59 -24.28 1.08
C TRP A 35 -6.03 -24.14 2.55
N ASP A 36 -5.25 -24.66 3.49
CA ASP A 36 -5.50 -24.61 4.94
C ASP A 36 -4.83 -23.42 5.63
N ALA A 37 -4.06 -22.65 4.89
CA ALA A 37 -3.33 -21.51 5.41
C ALA A 37 -4.23 -20.41 6.03
N ALA A 38 -5.51 -20.37 5.65
CA ALA A 38 -6.45 -19.35 6.12
C ALA A 38 -6.69 -19.38 7.65
N HIS A 39 -6.46 -20.51 8.30
CA HIS A 39 -6.74 -20.70 9.73
C HIS A 39 -5.48 -20.79 10.61
N GLN A 40 -4.30 -20.84 10.01
CA GLN A 40 -3.05 -20.93 10.78
C GLN A 40 -2.66 -19.56 11.35
N LYS A 41 -2.19 -19.59 12.60
CA LYS A 41 -1.67 -18.41 13.30
C LYS A 41 -0.26 -18.69 13.80
N GLN A 42 0.60 -17.68 13.71
CA GLN A 42 1.91 -17.69 14.35
C GLN A 42 1.77 -17.14 15.75
N THR A 43 2.13 -17.94 16.76
CA THR A 43 2.07 -17.50 18.17
C THR A 43 3.48 -17.31 18.70
N TYR A 44 3.72 -16.17 19.30
CA TYR A 44 4.90 -15.85 20.09
C TYR A 44 4.53 -15.85 21.57
N GLN A 45 5.25 -16.60 22.39
CA GLN A 45 5.04 -16.67 23.84
C GLN A 45 5.69 -15.48 24.54
N PRO A 46 5.27 -15.16 25.78
CA PRO A 46 5.97 -14.16 26.60
C PRO A 46 7.46 -14.50 26.73
N GLY A 47 8.32 -13.57 26.37
CA GLY A 47 9.78 -13.76 26.28
C GLY A 47 10.32 -14.06 24.88
N GLU A 48 9.45 -14.41 23.93
CA GLU A 48 9.80 -14.54 22.51
C GLU A 48 9.62 -13.22 21.73
N TYR A 49 9.13 -12.20 22.38
CA TYR A 49 9.03 -10.84 21.84
C TYR A 49 9.26 -9.81 22.95
N ASP A 50 9.66 -8.59 22.57
CA ASP A 50 9.81 -7.48 23.51
C ASP A 50 8.51 -6.66 23.58
N ARG A 51 7.82 -6.71 24.70
CA ARG A 51 6.58 -5.98 24.93
C ARG A 51 6.74 -4.45 24.83
N LEU A 52 7.92 -3.93 25.16
CA LEU A 52 8.19 -2.49 25.05
C LEU A 52 8.33 -2.04 23.59
N SER A 53 8.61 -2.97 22.71
CA SER A 53 8.77 -2.73 21.27
C SER A 53 7.51 -3.06 20.45
N LEU A 54 6.36 -3.38 21.07
CA LEU A 54 5.13 -3.80 20.38
C LEU A 54 4.70 -2.84 19.27
N ASN A 55 4.79 -1.54 19.51
CA ASN A 55 4.41 -0.51 18.54
C ASN A 55 5.42 -0.32 17.40
N THR A 56 6.54 -1.01 17.43
CA THR A 56 7.55 -0.99 16.37
C THR A 56 7.47 -2.21 15.46
N TYR A 57 6.87 -3.32 15.93
CA TYR A 57 6.73 -4.53 15.14
C TYR A 57 5.70 -4.36 14.03
N SER A 58 5.99 -4.94 12.86
CA SER A 58 4.98 -5.24 11.85
C SER A 58 4.38 -6.60 12.15
N PHE A 59 3.07 -6.73 12.09
CA PHE A 59 2.35 -7.99 12.26
C PHE A 59 0.95 -7.87 11.63
N ASN A 60 0.33 -9.02 11.37
CA ASN A 60 -1.01 -9.12 10.83
C ASN A 60 -1.98 -9.77 11.83
N ASP A 61 -3.23 -9.96 11.44
CA ASP A 61 -4.27 -10.59 12.26
C ASP A 61 -4.05 -12.09 12.52
N ARG A 62 -3.07 -12.69 11.85
CA ARG A 62 -2.61 -14.08 12.07
C ARG A 62 -1.45 -14.17 13.05
N THR A 63 -0.91 -13.05 13.50
CA THR A 63 0.13 -13.00 14.51
C THR A 63 -0.51 -12.90 15.89
N VAL A 64 -0.18 -13.82 16.78
CA VAL A 64 -0.62 -13.80 18.18
C VAL A 64 0.59 -13.54 19.05
N LEU A 65 0.59 -12.44 19.78
CA LEU A 65 1.59 -12.13 20.81
C LEU A 65 0.95 -12.45 22.16
N ALA A 66 1.19 -13.67 22.69
CA ALA A 66 0.54 -14.17 23.87
C ALA A 66 0.78 -13.28 25.09
N GLY A 67 -0.30 -12.85 25.76
CA GLY A 67 -0.26 -11.92 26.87
C GLY A 67 -0.23 -10.44 26.48
N ALA A 68 -0.36 -10.13 25.16
CA ALA A 68 -0.49 -8.77 24.64
C ALA A 68 -1.59 -8.66 23.57
N GLU A 69 -2.60 -9.53 23.64
CA GLU A 69 -3.65 -9.65 22.62
C GLU A 69 -4.48 -8.36 22.48
N GLU A 70 -4.82 -7.73 23.58
CA GLU A 70 -5.57 -6.46 23.55
C GLU A 70 -4.74 -5.33 22.94
N GLU A 71 -3.46 -5.21 23.32
CA GLU A 71 -2.58 -4.19 22.79
C GLU A 71 -2.32 -4.39 21.30
N THR A 72 -2.13 -5.64 20.86
CA THR A 72 -1.92 -5.94 19.43
C THR A 72 -3.18 -5.70 18.61
N ALA A 73 -4.36 -6.06 19.13
CA ALA A 73 -5.62 -5.75 18.47
C ALA A 73 -5.82 -4.23 18.33
N ALA A 74 -5.53 -3.47 19.39
CA ALA A 74 -5.61 -2.02 19.36
C ALA A 74 -4.61 -1.40 18.36
N LEU A 75 -3.40 -1.97 18.25
CA LEU A 75 -2.41 -1.52 17.27
C LEU A 75 -2.84 -1.82 15.84
N LEU A 76 -3.44 -3.00 15.58
CA LEU A 76 -3.97 -3.34 14.26
C LEU A 76 -5.13 -2.41 13.88
N GLU A 77 -6.07 -2.18 14.78
CA GLU A 77 -7.19 -1.26 14.54
C GLU A 77 -6.69 0.17 14.32
N ALA A 78 -5.75 0.61 15.15
CA ALA A 78 -5.10 1.88 14.94
C ALA A 78 -4.35 1.97 13.59
N GLY A 79 -3.83 0.85 13.08
CA GLY A 79 -3.21 0.77 11.75
C GLY A 79 -4.19 0.86 10.58
N ARG A 80 -5.44 0.45 10.79
CA ARG A 80 -6.51 0.54 9.79
C ARG A 80 -7.10 1.94 9.65
N ASP A 81 -6.90 2.80 10.65
CA ASP A 81 -7.37 4.17 10.57
C ASP A 81 -6.41 5.02 9.73
N PRO A 82 -6.83 5.59 8.59
CA PRO A 82 -5.98 6.44 7.77
C PRO A 82 -5.48 7.71 8.46
N GLY A 83 -6.10 8.11 9.56
CA GLY A 83 -5.82 9.38 10.23
C GLY A 83 -6.44 10.59 9.52
N LEU A 84 -5.99 11.79 9.88
CA LEU A 84 -6.41 13.08 9.29
C LEU A 84 -7.93 13.33 9.30
N GLY A 85 -8.65 12.70 10.22
CA GLY A 85 -10.10 12.83 10.31
C GLY A 85 -10.87 12.05 9.23
N VAL A 86 -10.22 11.15 8.48
CA VAL A 86 -10.87 10.38 7.41
C VAL A 86 -12.06 9.58 7.95
N ARG A 87 -11.93 8.94 9.10
CA ARG A 87 -13.05 8.22 9.75
C ARG A 87 -14.24 9.12 10.06
N SER A 88 -13.98 10.39 10.44
CA SER A 88 -15.03 11.39 10.65
C SER A 88 -15.76 11.76 9.36
N LEU A 89 -15.04 11.81 8.23
CA LEU A 89 -15.65 12.03 6.91
C LEU A 89 -16.49 10.81 6.49
N GLN A 90 -15.95 9.60 6.65
CA GLN A 90 -16.64 8.36 6.34
C GLN A 90 -17.92 8.19 7.16
N ALA A 91 -17.90 8.54 8.46
CA ALA A 91 -19.08 8.55 9.32
C ALA A 91 -20.17 9.52 8.84
N ARG A 92 -19.81 10.53 8.06
CA ARG A 92 -20.72 11.47 7.39
C ARG A 92 -21.09 11.05 5.96
N SER A 93 -20.81 9.80 5.58
CA SER A 93 -21.02 9.25 4.23
C SER A 93 -20.20 9.92 3.14
N ILE A 94 -19.09 10.56 3.50
CA ILE A 94 -18.10 11.08 2.54
C ILE A 94 -17.06 9.99 2.34
N THR A 95 -17.32 9.10 1.37
CA THR A 95 -16.56 7.86 1.14
C THR A 95 -15.91 7.79 -0.23
N GLY A 96 -15.99 8.83 -1.04
CA GLY A 96 -15.57 8.80 -2.43
C GLY A 96 -16.60 8.16 -3.38
N GLN A 97 -17.81 7.89 -2.91
CA GLN A 97 -18.85 7.31 -3.78
C GLN A 97 -19.12 8.18 -5.01
N GLY A 98 -19.10 7.55 -6.20
CA GLY A 98 -19.26 8.21 -7.48
C GLY A 98 -18.01 8.97 -7.96
N VAL A 99 -16.87 8.78 -7.30
CA VAL A 99 -15.60 9.36 -7.72
C VAL A 99 -14.76 8.28 -8.41
N ASN A 100 -14.30 8.57 -9.61
CA ASN A 100 -13.40 7.72 -10.38
C ASN A 100 -11.96 8.21 -10.25
N VAL A 101 -11.07 7.28 -9.92
CA VAL A 101 -9.62 7.51 -9.74
C VAL A 101 -8.87 6.48 -10.55
N ALA A 102 -7.73 6.83 -11.11
CA ALA A 102 -6.87 5.84 -11.73
C ALA A 102 -5.63 5.54 -10.86
N ILE A 103 -5.10 4.34 -10.99
CA ILE A 103 -3.82 3.92 -10.41
C ILE A 103 -2.95 3.34 -11.53
N ILE A 104 -1.69 3.76 -11.57
CA ILE A 104 -0.65 3.15 -12.40
C ILE A 104 0.37 2.53 -11.45
N ASP A 105 0.42 1.20 -11.40
CA ASP A 105 1.27 0.46 -10.46
C ASP A 105 1.57 -0.96 -10.95
N GLN A 106 2.21 -1.77 -10.11
CA GLN A 106 2.54 -3.17 -10.35
C GLN A 106 1.26 -4.05 -10.36
N PRO A 107 1.36 -5.32 -10.82
CA PRO A 107 0.22 -6.24 -10.91
C PRO A 107 -0.62 -6.32 -9.64
N LEU A 108 -1.93 -6.31 -9.83
CA LEU A 108 -2.94 -6.29 -8.79
C LEU A 108 -3.58 -7.67 -8.61
N LEU A 109 -3.89 -8.03 -7.39
CA LEU A 109 -4.73 -9.19 -7.07
C LEU A 109 -6.21 -8.74 -7.16
N THR A 110 -6.79 -8.83 -8.36
CA THR A 110 -8.09 -8.23 -8.68
C THR A 110 -9.28 -8.86 -7.95
N ASP A 111 -9.15 -10.12 -7.52
CA ASP A 111 -10.17 -10.88 -6.78
C ASP A 111 -10.04 -10.73 -5.25
N HIS A 112 -9.06 -9.94 -4.77
CA HIS A 112 -8.89 -9.74 -3.34
C HIS A 112 -10.12 -9.07 -2.72
N PRO A 113 -10.74 -9.64 -1.67
CA PRO A 113 -12.02 -9.19 -1.13
C PRO A 113 -12.00 -7.74 -0.60
N GLU A 114 -10.84 -7.20 -0.30
CA GLU A 114 -10.67 -5.81 0.15
C GLU A 114 -10.90 -4.79 -0.96
N ILE A 115 -10.60 -5.14 -2.21
CA ILE A 115 -10.54 -4.17 -3.33
C ILE A 115 -11.35 -4.58 -4.56
N SER A 116 -11.78 -5.85 -4.68
CA SER A 116 -12.41 -6.39 -5.89
C SER A 116 -13.62 -5.58 -6.37
N ASP A 117 -14.43 -5.08 -5.44
CA ASP A 117 -15.63 -4.31 -5.78
C ASP A 117 -15.30 -2.87 -6.24
N ALA A 118 -14.11 -2.37 -5.96
CA ALA A 118 -13.68 -1.03 -6.35
C ALA A 118 -13.08 -1.00 -7.76
N ILE A 119 -12.60 -2.14 -8.29
CA ILE A 119 -11.94 -2.21 -9.59
C ILE A 119 -12.99 -2.20 -10.70
N VAL A 120 -12.98 -1.16 -11.52
CA VAL A 120 -13.90 -0.98 -12.65
C VAL A 120 -13.25 -1.39 -13.97
N ASP A 121 -11.96 -1.13 -14.10
CA ASP A 121 -11.19 -1.43 -15.30
C ASP A 121 -9.77 -1.84 -14.94
N TYR A 122 -9.20 -2.76 -15.73
CA TYR A 122 -7.86 -3.27 -15.53
C TYR A 122 -7.14 -3.38 -16.86
N TYR A 123 -6.20 -2.48 -17.11
CA TYR A 123 -5.41 -2.40 -18.33
C TYR A 123 -3.98 -2.88 -18.10
N ASP A 124 -3.50 -3.77 -18.96
CA ASP A 124 -2.11 -4.24 -18.93
C ASP A 124 -1.22 -3.44 -19.88
N ALA A 125 -0.38 -2.56 -19.33
CA ALA A 125 0.64 -1.82 -20.06
C ALA A 125 1.98 -2.57 -20.14
N GLY A 126 1.96 -3.89 -20.13
CA GLY A 126 3.14 -4.76 -20.25
C GLY A 126 3.55 -5.43 -18.94
N GLY A 127 2.61 -5.58 -18.02
CA GLY A 127 2.86 -6.11 -16.69
C GLY A 127 2.97 -7.63 -16.56
N TYR A 128 2.48 -8.35 -17.44
CA TYR A 128 2.61 -9.76 -17.70
C TYR A 128 2.41 -10.85 -16.69
N THR A 129 1.87 -10.73 -15.56
CA THR A 129 1.57 -11.88 -14.70
C THR A 129 0.15 -11.81 -14.18
N ASP A 130 -0.54 -12.96 -14.17
CA ASP A 130 -1.81 -13.13 -13.47
C ASP A 130 -1.63 -13.12 -11.94
N GLU A 131 -0.39 -13.04 -11.48
CA GLU A 131 -0.04 -13.01 -10.06
C GLU A 131 0.11 -11.56 -9.59
N GLY A 132 -0.69 -11.18 -8.59
CA GLY A 132 -0.55 -9.90 -7.92
C GLY A 132 0.80 -9.78 -7.22
N THR A 133 1.34 -8.57 -7.20
CA THR A 133 2.52 -8.24 -6.38
C THR A 133 2.07 -7.79 -4.99
N MET A 134 3.02 -7.51 -4.11
CA MET A 134 2.72 -6.92 -2.81
C MET A 134 2.32 -5.45 -2.94
N HIS A 135 2.92 -4.71 -3.88
CA HIS A 135 2.81 -3.25 -3.95
C HIS A 135 1.46 -2.78 -4.52
N GLY A 136 1.03 -3.34 -5.66
CA GLY A 136 -0.24 -2.97 -6.30
C GLY A 136 -1.46 -3.12 -5.37
N PRO A 137 -1.68 -4.29 -4.75
CA PRO A 137 -2.76 -4.49 -3.78
C PRO A 137 -2.68 -3.54 -2.58
N ALA A 138 -1.48 -3.25 -2.06
CA ALA A 138 -1.30 -2.33 -0.95
C ALA A 138 -1.75 -0.91 -1.33
N VAL A 139 -1.32 -0.39 -2.48
CA VAL A 139 -1.70 0.95 -2.96
C VAL A 139 -3.20 1.04 -3.21
N ALA A 140 -3.79 0.06 -3.89
CA ALA A 140 -5.22 0.03 -4.17
C ALA A 140 -6.06 -0.05 -2.88
N SER A 141 -5.63 -0.85 -1.89
CA SER A 141 -6.32 -0.99 -0.62
C SER A 141 -6.26 0.28 0.25
N ILE A 142 -5.15 1.01 0.23
CA ILE A 142 -5.02 2.31 0.90
C ILE A 142 -5.97 3.34 0.28
N LEU A 143 -6.16 3.30 -1.04
CA LEU A 143 -7.08 4.21 -1.71
C LEU A 143 -8.55 3.84 -1.43
N ALA A 144 -8.97 2.64 -1.79
CA ALA A 144 -10.39 2.26 -1.83
C ALA A 144 -10.71 0.92 -1.16
N GLY A 145 -9.83 0.40 -0.32
CA GLY A 145 -10.11 -0.81 0.45
C GLY A 145 -11.34 -0.67 1.34
N LYS A 146 -12.13 -1.72 1.46
CA LYS A 146 -13.37 -1.74 2.25
C LYS A 146 -13.14 -1.37 3.72
N THR A 147 -12.05 -1.84 4.29
CA THR A 147 -11.77 -1.69 5.74
C THR A 147 -10.69 -0.67 6.05
N ILE A 148 -9.73 -0.45 5.15
CA ILE A 148 -8.57 0.42 5.37
C ILE A 148 -8.51 1.62 4.42
N GLY A 149 -9.35 1.64 3.38
CA GLY A 149 -9.31 2.66 2.35
C GLY A 149 -9.69 4.05 2.86
N VAL A 150 -9.04 5.07 2.30
CA VAL A 150 -9.39 6.47 2.51
C VAL A 150 -10.74 6.80 1.88
N ALA A 151 -10.99 6.24 0.71
CA ALA A 151 -12.19 6.45 -0.09
C ALA A 151 -12.84 5.11 -0.53
N PRO A 152 -13.41 4.33 0.42
CA PRO A 152 -13.90 2.97 0.14
C PRO A 152 -15.07 2.90 -0.82
N GLY A 153 -15.68 4.01 -1.19
CA GLY A 153 -16.74 4.09 -2.20
C GLY A 153 -16.24 4.59 -3.57
N ALA A 154 -14.94 4.84 -3.73
CA ALA A 154 -14.39 5.26 -5.02
C ALA A 154 -14.23 4.06 -5.97
N HIS A 155 -14.27 4.34 -7.27
CA HIS A 155 -13.97 3.38 -8.32
C HIS A 155 -12.54 3.54 -8.81
N ILE A 156 -11.87 2.42 -9.02
CA ILE A 156 -10.48 2.37 -9.49
C ILE A 156 -10.44 1.90 -10.95
N TYR A 157 -9.82 2.70 -11.80
CA TYR A 157 -9.35 2.34 -13.12
C TYR A 157 -7.86 2.03 -13.00
N TYR A 158 -7.50 0.76 -13.15
CA TYR A 158 -6.16 0.30 -12.84
C TYR A 158 -5.36 0.01 -14.11
N ALA A 159 -4.18 0.61 -14.24
CA ALA A 159 -3.26 0.31 -15.31
C ALA A 159 -1.98 -0.31 -14.72
N VAL A 160 -1.70 -1.55 -15.13
CA VAL A 160 -0.57 -2.31 -14.60
C VAL A 160 0.69 -2.05 -15.41
N THR A 161 1.80 -1.85 -14.71
CA THR A 161 3.14 -1.73 -15.28
C THR A 161 4.07 -2.80 -14.74
N PRO A 162 5.15 -3.16 -15.49
CA PRO A 162 6.07 -4.23 -15.05
C PRO A 162 6.97 -3.87 -13.86
N GLY A 163 6.91 -2.65 -13.34
CA GLY A 163 7.80 -2.19 -12.29
C GLY A 163 9.27 -2.09 -12.71
N THR A 164 9.54 -2.04 -14.01
CA THR A 164 10.88 -1.87 -14.57
C THR A 164 11.31 -0.41 -14.60
N ALA A 165 12.61 -0.16 -14.72
CA ALA A 165 13.18 1.18 -14.88
C ALA A 165 13.06 1.70 -16.34
N ASP A 166 11.92 1.49 -16.98
CA ASP A 166 11.56 2.04 -18.29
C ASP A 166 10.24 2.83 -18.14
N SER A 167 10.26 4.07 -18.60
CA SER A 167 9.10 4.97 -18.52
C SER A 167 8.03 4.70 -19.57
N ARG A 168 8.33 3.88 -20.58
CA ARG A 168 7.39 3.61 -21.68
C ARG A 168 6.09 2.98 -21.18
N PRO A 169 6.08 1.90 -20.37
CA PRO A 169 4.84 1.33 -19.86
C PRO A 169 4.00 2.32 -19.03
N TYR A 170 4.66 3.21 -18.31
CA TYR A 170 3.96 4.25 -17.53
C TYR A 170 3.32 5.30 -18.44
N ALA A 171 4.02 5.70 -19.50
CA ALA A 171 3.47 6.64 -20.49
C ALA A 171 2.29 6.01 -21.25
N ASP A 172 2.42 4.75 -21.66
CA ASP A 172 1.36 4.00 -22.36
C ASP A 172 0.12 3.84 -21.44
N ALA A 173 0.34 3.54 -20.16
CA ALA A 173 -0.73 3.48 -19.15
C ALA A 173 -1.45 4.82 -19.00
N LEU A 174 -0.72 5.93 -18.93
CA LEU A 174 -1.31 7.26 -18.78
C LEU A 174 -2.08 7.67 -20.05
N HIS A 175 -1.57 7.37 -21.23
CA HIS A 175 -2.28 7.60 -22.50
C HIS A 175 -3.55 6.75 -22.61
N TYR A 176 -3.50 5.47 -22.15
CA TYR A 176 -4.70 4.65 -22.06
C TYR A 176 -5.77 5.29 -21.18
N ILE A 177 -5.38 5.76 -19.98
CA ILE A 177 -6.30 6.43 -19.06
C ILE A 177 -6.89 7.70 -19.68
N LEU A 178 -6.09 8.49 -20.39
CA LEU A 178 -6.56 9.69 -21.10
C LEU A 178 -7.60 9.33 -22.17
N ALA A 179 -7.27 8.36 -23.04
CA ALA A 179 -8.17 7.92 -24.09
C ALA A 179 -9.49 7.36 -23.54
N LEU A 180 -9.41 6.55 -22.49
CA LEU A 180 -10.58 6.05 -21.79
C LEU A 180 -11.40 7.20 -21.18
N ASN A 181 -10.74 8.13 -20.52
CA ASN A 181 -11.36 9.29 -19.88
C ASN A 181 -12.15 10.14 -20.90
N ASP A 182 -11.67 10.27 -22.14
CA ASP A 182 -12.38 10.98 -23.20
C ASP A 182 -13.72 10.35 -23.54
N THR A 183 -13.86 9.04 -23.37
CA THR A 183 -15.10 8.30 -23.64
C THR A 183 -16.12 8.38 -22.50
N LEU A 184 -15.69 8.69 -21.28
CA LEU A 184 -16.57 8.73 -20.12
C LEU A 184 -17.43 9.99 -20.11
N PRO A 185 -18.68 9.92 -19.62
CA PRO A 185 -19.49 11.13 -19.41
C PRO A 185 -18.87 12.04 -18.34
N GLU A 186 -19.18 13.32 -18.38
CA GLU A 186 -18.57 14.32 -17.51
C GLU A 186 -18.72 14.00 -16.01
N SER A 187 -19.84 13.39 -15.62
CA SER A 187 -20.08 12.97 -14.24
C SER A 187 -19.23 11.78 -13.78
N GLU A 188 -18.64 11.03 -14.74
CA GLU A 188 -17.87 9.82 -14.50
C GLU A 188 -16.39 9.97 -14.89
N LYS A 189 -15.96 11.19 -15.22
CA LYS A 189 -14.57 11.47 -15.56
C LYS A 189 -13.64 11.06 -14.43
N ILE A 190 -12.54 10.40 -14.79
CA ILE A 190 -11.41 10.18 -13.89
C ILE A 190 -10.82 11.54 -13.56
N ARG A 191 -10.64 11.84 -12.27
CA ARG A 191 -10.19 13.16 -11.81
C ARG A 191 -8.74 13.19 -11.38
N ALA A 192 -8.20 12.04 -10.96
CA ALA A 192 -6.83 11.93 -10.51
C ALA A 192 -6.23 10.57 -10.88
N VAL A 193 -4.92 10.56 -11.08
CA VAL A 193 -4.11 9.36 -11.31
C VAL A 193 -3.04 9.29 -10.23
N SER A 194 -2.96 8.16 -9.54
CA SER A 194 -1.90 7.88 -8.56
C SER A 194 -0.82 7.01 -9.19
N VAL A 195 0.44 7.45 -9.09
CA VAL A 195 1.60 6.74 -9.61
C VAL A 195 2.66 6.69 -8.52
N SER A 196 2.84 5.53 -7.88
CA SER A 196 3.81 5.34 -6.79
C SER A 196 5.24 5.15 -7.33
N ALA A 197 5.59 5.88 -8.36
CA ALA A 197 6.89 5.88 -9.02
C ALA A 197 7.28 7.29 -9.48
N ASN A 198 8.53 7.43 -9.94
CA ASN A 198 9.01 8.65 -10.60
C ASN A 198 9.55 8.35 -12.01
N PRO A 199 8.68 8.02 -12.98
CA PRO A 199 9.12 7.69 -14.34
C PRO A 199 9.80 8.85 -15.06
N GLY A 200 9.69 10.09 -14.56
CA GLY A 200 10.37 11.27 -15.10
C GLY A 200 11.83 11.40 -14.69
N ASN A 201 12.34 10.56 -13.80
CA ASN A 201 13.72 10.61 -13.35
C ASN A 201 14.67 9.94 -14.35
N ALA A 202 15.22 10.72 -15.26
CA ALA A 202 16.13 10.26 -16.31
C ALA A 202 17.46 9.66 -15.79
N ASN A 203 17.79 9.83 -14.51
CA ASN A 203 18.94 9.17 -13.90
C ASN A 203 18.66 7.73 -13.50
N PHE A 204 17.40 7.36 -13.45
CA PHE A 204 16.95 6.03 -12.99
C PHE A 204 16.11 5.30 -14.05
N PHE A 205 15.30 6.02 -14.81
CA PHE A 205 14.41 5.46 -15.81
C PHE A 205 14.94 5.73 -17.23
N GLU A 206 14.95 4.71 -18.05
CA GLU A 206 15.07 4.87 -19.51
C GLU A 206 13.81 5.54 -20.07
N ASN A 207 13.95 6.18 -21.23
CA ASN A 207 12.83 6.80 -21.96
C ASN A 207 11.99 7.82 -21.13
N ALA A 208 12.60 8.48 -20.13
CA ALA A 208 11.91 9.43 -19.27
C ALA A 208 11.18 10.57 -20.04
N GLY A 209 11.65 10.91 -21.25
CA GLY A 209 11.01 11.88 -22.12
C GLY A 209 9.58 11.47 -22.56
N LEU A 210 9.32 10.17 -22.70
CA LEU A 210 7.96 9.68 -23.04
C LEU A 210 6.97 9.97 -21.88
N TRP A 211 7.41 9.75 -20.65
CA TRP A 211 6.59 10.10 -19.48
C TRP A 211 6.34 11.60 -19.38
N GLN A 212 7.35 12.43 -19.64
CA GLN A 212 7.17 13.88 -19.61
C GLN A 212 6.15 14.36 -20.66
N ALA A 213 6.17 13.76 -21.85
CA ALA A 213 5.16 14.05 -22.89
C ALA A 213 3.76 13.65 -22.42
N ALA A 214 3.60 12.42 -21.91
CA ALA A 214 2.32 11.94 -21.38
C ALA A 214 1.77 12.80 -20.21
N LEU A 215 2.66 13.29 -19.33
CA LEU A 215 2.28 14.24 -18.28
C LEU A 215 1.76 15.56 -18.87
N SER A 216 2.40 16.09 -19.89
CA SER A 216 1.93 17.31 -20.56
C SER A 216 0.54 17.12 -21.17
N ASP A 217 0.32 16.00 -21.84
CA ASP A 217 -0.99 15.65 -22.39
C ASP A 217 -2.06 15.52 -21.30
N ALA A 218 -1.71 14.97 -20.15
CA ALA A 218 -2.60 14.86 -18.99
C ALA A 218 -2.93 16.24 -18.38
N GLU A 219 -1.94 17.13 -18.28
CA GLU A 219 -2.14 18.52 -17.81
C GLU A 219 -3.07 19.29 -18.76
N ASP A 220 -2.85 19.16 -20.06
CA ASP A 220 -3.69 19.81 -21.09
C ASP A 220 -5.15 19.28 -21.05
N ALA A 221 -5.33 18.00 -20.75
CA ALA A 221 -6.64 17.39 -20.51
C ALA A 221 -7.26 17.73 -19.14
N GLY A 222 -6.55 18.44 -18.28
CA GLY A 222 -7.01 18.82 -16.92
C GLY A 222 -7.02 17.65 -15.93
N LEU A 223 -6.32 16.55 -16.22
CA LEU A 223 -6.18 15.38 -15.36
C LEU A 223 -5.06 15.58 -14.36
N LEU A 224 -5.36 15.39 -13.06
CA LEU A 224 -4.37 15.49 -12.01
C LEU A 224 -3.56 14.19 -11.91
N VAL A 225 -2.25 14.27 -12.12
CA VAL A 225 -1.33 13.12 -11.96
C VAL A 225 -0.45 13.35 -10.73
N LEU A 226 -0.51 12.39 -9.79
CA LEU A 226 0.27 12.39 -8.55
C LEU A 226 1.39 11.35 -8.65
N THR A 227 2.64 11.79 -8.51
CA THR A 227 3.81 10.91 -8.51
C THR A 227 4.60 11.08 -7.22
N VAL A 228 5.56 10.19 -6.97
CA VAL A 228 6.54 10.37 -5.87
C VAL A 228 7.63 11.38 -6.21
N GLN A 229 7.51 12.09 -7.31
CA GLN A 229 8.46 13.09 -7.74
C GLN A 229 8.38 14.33 -6.84
N GLY A 230 9.53 14.80 -6.37
CA GLY A 230 9.63 16.07 -5.65
C GLY A 230 9.27 17.28 -6.51
N ALA A 231 9.34 18.46 -5.90
CA ALA A 231 8.93 19.76 -6.46
C ALA A 231 9.53 20.17 -7.83
N SER A 232 10.35 19.33 -8.42
CA SER A 232 11.01 19.60 -9.71
C SER A 232 10.20 19.18 -10.94
N ALA A 233 9.07 18.53 -10.78
CA ALA A 233 8.19 18.20 -11.90
C ALA A 233 7.18 19.31 -12.09
N GLY A 234 7.01 19.77 -13.29
CA GLY A 234 6.26 20.94 -13.75
C GLY A 234 4.92 21.31 -13.12
N SER A 235 4.26 20.42 -12.38
CA SER A 235 3.12 20.76 -11.53
C SER A 235 3.59 21.17 -10.12
N ALA A 236 3.94 22.44 -9.98
CA ALA A 236 4.31 23.05 -8.68
C ALA A 236 3.20 23.00 -7.60
N ARG A 237 2.15 22.25 -7.81
CA ARG A 237 1.01 22.18 -6.89
C ARG A 237 1.21 21.21 -5.73
N PHE A 238 2.07 20.22 -5.87
CA PHE A 238 2.26 19.17 -4.87
C PHE A 238 3.74 18.99 -4.57
N VAL A 239 4.11 19.25 -3.33
CA VAL A 239 5.47 19.08 -2.85
C VAL A 239 5.45 17.93 -1.83
N PRO A 240 6.29 16.88 -1.99
CA PRO A 240 6.40 15.86 -0.97
C PRO A 240 6.86 16.50 0.34
N GLY A 241 6.06 16.32 1.37
CA GLY A 241 6.38 16.75 2.72
C GLY A 241 6.71 15.56 3.59
N LEU A 242 7.77 15.68 4.38
CA LEU A 242 7.98 14.77 5.50
C LEU A 242 6.98 15.13 6.58
N ALA A 243 6.05 14.21 6.89
CA ALA A 243 5.20 14.32 8.05
C ALA A 243 5.71 13.34 9.12
N ALA A 244 6.46 13.85 10.10
CA ALA A 244 6.70 13.12 11.32
C ALA A 244 5.63 13.56 12.32
N PHE A 245 4.79 12.66 12.76
CA PHE A 245 3.76 12.96 13.74
C PHE A 245 3.67 11.85 14.81
N ASP A 246 3.30 12.25 16.01
CA ASP A 246 2.95 11.31 17.05
C ASP A 246 1.70 10.53 16.59
N PRO A 247 1.73 9.20 16.61
CA PRO A 247 0.57 8.37 16.25
C PRO A 247 -0.71 8.72 17.03
N ALA A 248 -0.58 9.22 18.25
CA ALA A 248 -1.70 9.69 19.05
C ALA A 248 -2.30 11.01 18.54
N GLN A 249 -1.57 11.75 17.71
CA GLN A 249 -1.94 13.06 17.17
C GLN A 249 -2.25 13.02 15.66
N ARG A 250 -2.40 11.83 15.07
CA ARG A 250 -2.51 11.67 13.61
C ARG A 250 -3.73 12.36 12.99
N ASP A 251 -4.77 12.62 13.76
CA ASP A 251 -5.95 13.38 13.32
C ASP A 251 -5.80 14.89 13.51
N ASN A 252 -4.68 15.34 14.05
CA ASN A 252 -4.40 16.75 14.27
C ASN A 252 -3.46 17.29 13.19
N PRO A 253 -3.98 18.04 12.19
CA PRO A 253 -3.13 18.60 11.12
C PRO A 253 -2.01 19.49 11.64
N ALA A 254 -2.20 20.16 12.79
CA ALA A 254 -1.20 21.04 13.39
C ALA A 254 0.00 20.26 13.98
N ALA A 255 -0.16 18.96 14.24
CA ALA A 255 0.93 18.09 14.68
C ALA A 255 1.77 17.56 13.52
N CYS A 256 1.31 17.70 12.28
CA CYS A 256 2.03 17.31 11.09
C CYS A 256 3.07 18.37 10.74
N ARG A 257 4.30 17.94 10.45
CA ARG A 257 5.36 18.83 9.98
C ARG A 257 5.41 18.79 8.46
N MET A 258 5.30 19.93 7.85
CA MET A 258 5.45 20.08 6.41
C MET A 258 6.86 20.56 6.07
N GLY A 259 7.49 19.90 5.11
CA GLY A 259 8.82 20.30 4.63
C GLY A 259 8.78 21.60 3.82
N GLN A 260 7.70 21.82 3.06
CA GLN A 260 7.51 23.03 2.24
C GLN A 260 6.01 23.37 2.10
N PRO A 261 5.67 24.63 1.75
CA PRO A 261 4.28 24.98 1.41
C PRO A 261 3.82 24.23 0.16
N GLY A 262 2.62 23.67 0.22
CA GLY A 262 2.03 22.93 -0.90
C GLY A 262 1.18 21.77 -0.41
N ALA A 263 0.80 20.88 -1.31
CA ALA A 263 0.17 19.64 -0.91
C ALA A 263 1.22 18.72 -0.28
N PHE A 264 0.81 17.93 0.68
CA PHE A 264 1.70 17.05 1.42
C PHE A 264 1.20 15.61 1.33
N LEU A 265 2.15 14.69 1.32
CA LEU A 265 1.89 13.29 1.46
C LEU A 265 2.06 12.92 2.93
N ILE A 266 0.98 12.46 3.56
CA ILE A 266 1.05 11.89 4.89
C ILE A 266 1.03 10.38 4.74
N THR A 267 2.10 9.72 5.20
CA THR A 267 2.14 8.26 5.24
C THR A 267 1.81 7.78 6.66
N PRO A 268 0.63 7.23 6.89
CA PRO A 268 0.25 6.68 8.19
C PRO A 268 1.20 5.57 8.67
N LEU A 269 1.91 4.93 7.74
CA LEU A 269 2.84 3.85 8.01
C LEU A 269 4.24 4.30 8.45
N ALA A 270 4.59 5.58 8.30
CA ALA A 270 5.88 6.11 8.77
C ALA A 270 6.16 5.83 10.25
N ARG A 271 5.11 5.54 11.02
CA ARG A 271 5.22 5.17 12.42
C ARG A 271 5.71 3.74 12.67
N LYS A 272 5.52 2.80 11.71
CA LYS A 272 5.87 1.38 11.91
C LYS A 272 7.22 1.01 11.33
N ASN A 273 7.65 1.72 10.31
CA ASN A 273 8.96 1.48 9.70
C ASN A 273 9.54 2.79 9.19
N PRO A 274 10.62 3.33 9.82
CA PRO A 274 11.25 4.57 9.37
C PRO A 274 11.87 4.48 7.98
N ASN A 275 11.94 3.29 7.38
CA ASN A 275 12.40 3.08 6.01
C ASN A 275 11.28 3.21 4.96
N TYR A 276 10.02 3.33 5.39
CA TYR A 276 8.88 3.67 4.53
C TYR A 276 8.54 5.16 4.73
N VAL A 277 9.35 6.00 4.13
CA VAL A 277 9.07 7.43 4.00
C VAL A 277 8.69 7.72 2.56
#